data_4331d8e5afda7f9649fa8c819e8297a9
#
_entry.id   4331d8e5afda7f9649fa8c819e8297a9
#
_cell.length_a   1.000
_cell.length_b   1.000
_cell.length_c   1.000
_cell.angle_alpha   90.00
_cell.angle_beta   90.00
_cell.angle_gamma   90.00
#
_symmetry.space_group_name_H-M   'P 1'
#
loop_
_entity.id
_entity.type
_entity.pdbx_description
1 polymer ?
#
loop_
_entity_poly.entity_id
_entity_poly.type
_entity_poly.pdbx_seq_one_letter_code
_entity_poly.pdbx_strand_id
1 'polypeptide(L)'
;TYVTNNELGFDYLRDNMVIYKEQLVLRGLHYAIIDEVDSVLIDEARTPLIISGQSGKSTALYEMCDLLARQMKRGDDVQELTKMDAIMGVVQEETGDFVVNEKDKIINLTAAGMAKVERFFHIDNFADPENLEIQHNIILALRAHNLMFRDKDYVVKDDQVLIVDEFTGRI
;
A
#
# COMPACT_ATOMS: atom_id res chain seq x y z
N THR A 1 7.73 -20.96 -27.16
CA THR A 1 6.43 -20.39 -26.74
C THR A 1 6.39 -18.95 -27.15
N TYR A 2 5.32 -18.54 -27.77
CA TYR A 2 5.01 -17.14 -28.03
C TYR A 2 3.99 -16.68 -27.00
N VAL A 3 4.18 -15.50 -26.42
CA VAL A 3 3.31 -14.95 -25.37
C VAL A 3 3.41 -13.42 -25.42
N THR A 4 2.34 -12.73 -25.05
CA THR A 4 2.39 -11.28 -24.88
C THR A 4 3.00 -10.93 -23.52
N ASN A 5 3.56 -9.73 -23.39
CA ASN A 5 4.09 -9.23 -22.12
C ASN A 5 3.03 -9.25 -21.00
N ASN A 6 1.78 -8.86 -21.33
CA ASN A 6 0.67 -8.83 -20.37
C ASN A 6 0.31 -10.22 -19.86
N GLU A 7 0.15 -11.22 -20.75
CA GLU A 7 -0.14 -12.60 -20.35
C GLU A 7 0.96 -13.19 -19.45
N LEU A 8 2.22 -12.96 -19.82
CA LEU A 8 3.35 -13.41 -19.02
C LEU A 8 3.36 -12.72 -17.65
N GLY A 9 3.06 -11.43 -17.61
CA GLY A 9 2.98 -10.67 -16.39
C GLY A 9 1.83 -11.11 -15.48
N PHE A 10 0.65 -11.40 -16.03
CA PHE A 10 -0.46 -11.94 -15.26
C PHE A 10 -0.20 -13.35 -14.75
N ASP A 11 0.44 -14.21 -15.53
CA ASP A 11 0.84 -15.55 -15.07
C ASP A 11 1.86 -15.46 -13.93
N TYR A 12 2.81 -14.53 -14.02
CA TYR A 12 3.75 -14.25 -12.92
C TYR A 12 3.02 -13.80 -11.65
N LEU A 13 2.03 -12.91 -11.76
CA LEU A 13 1.23 -12.50 -10.61
C LEU A 13 0.42 -13.66 -10.02
N ARG A 14 -0.21 -14.49 -10.86
CA ARG A 14 -0.95 -15.68 -10.41
C ARG A 14 -0.03 -16.65 -9.67
N ASP A 15 1.15 -16.91 -10.19
CA ASP A 15 2.12 -17.81 -9.56
C ASP A 15 2.58 -17.31 -8.19
N ASN A 16 2.63 -15.99 -7.98
CA ASN A 16 2.93 -15.40 -6.67
C ASN A 16 1.75 -15.41 -5.69
N MET A 17 0.56 -15.79 -6.12
CA MET A 17 -0.64 -15.90 -5.28
C MET A 17 -0.93 -17.34 -4.86
N VAL A 18 -0.31 -18.35 -5.47
CA VAL A 18 -0.56 -19.76 -5.15
C VAL A 18 0.24 -20.21 -3.95
N ILE A 19 -0.30 -21.21 -3.24
CA ILE A 19 0.34 -21.77 -2.03
C ILE A 19 1.13 -23.05 -2.37
N TYR A 20 0.63 -23.83 -3.34
CA TYR A 20 1.21 -25.13 -3.69
C TYR A 20 1.96 -25.06 -5.02
N LYS A 21 3.13 -25.70 -5.06
CA LYS A 21 4.00 -25.72 -6.25
C LYS A 21 3.31 -26.31 -7.49
N GLU A 22 2.39 -27.24 -7.32
CA GLU A 22 1.64 -27.88 -8.38
C GLU A 22 0.65 -26.93 -9.09
N GLN A 23 0.37 -25.77 -8.47
CA GLN A 23 -0.52 -24.74 -9.02
C GLN A 23 0.23 -23.73 -9.89
N LEU A 24 1.55 -23.77 -9.90
CA LEU A 24 2.36 -22.89 -10.74
C LEU A 24 2.14 -23.19 -12.22
N VAL A 25 1.91 -22.15 -13.00
CA VAL A 25 1.70 -22.25 -14.45
C VAL A 25 2.98 -21.93 -15.23
N LEU A 26 3.85 -21.08 -14.69
CA LEU A 26 5.12 -20.75 -15.33
C LEU A 26 6.13 -21.88 -15.14
N ARG A 27 6.83 -22.18 -16.22
CA ARG A 27 7.97 -23.09 -16.23
C ARG A 27 9.26 -22.32 -15.96
N GLY A 28 10.34 -23.03 -15.67
CA GLY A 28 11.67 -22.42 -15.54
C GLY A 28 12.01 -21.56 -16.77
N LEU A 29 12.40 -20.34 -16.50
CA LEU A 29 12.80 -19.37 -17.53
C LEU A 29 14.26 -19.65 -17.92
N HIS A 30 14.51 -19.87 -19.21
CA HIS A 30 15.82 -20.15 -19.72
C HIS A 30 16.38 -18.97 -20.51
N TYR A 31 15.54 -18.45 -21.44
CA TYR A 31 15.96 -17.40 -22.34
C TYR A 31 14.70 -16.80 -23.03
N ALA A 32 14.75 -15.52 -23.37
CA ALA A 32 13.66 -14.82 -24.05
C ALA A 32 14.17 -13.95 -25.20
N ILE A 33 13.39 -13.88 -26.27
CA ILE A 33 13.53 -12.87 -27.32
C ILE A 33 12.34 -11.93 -27.16
N ILE A 34 12.63 -10.64 -27.06
CA ILE A 34 11.61 -9.60 -26.91
C ILE A 34 11.57 -8.80 -28.20
N ASP A 35 10.40 -8.82 -28.83
CA ASP A 35 10.09 -7.97 -29.98
C ASP A 35 9.49 -6.65 -29.48
N GLU A 36 9.64 -5.57 -30.23
CA GLU A 36 9.18 -4.23 -29.86
C GLU A 36 9.64 -3.82 -28.44
N VAL A 37 10.94 -4.00 -28.19
CA VAL A 37 11.54 -3.81 -26.86
C VAL A 37 11.38 -2.41 -26.29
N ASP A 38 11.31 -1.40 -27.12
CA ASP A 38 11.04 0.00 -26.77
C ASP A 38 9.64 0.15 -26.17
N SER A 39 8.63 -0.44 -26.80
CA SER A 39 7.28 -0.46 -26.25
C SER A 39 7.22 -1.23 -24.93
N VAL A 40 7.74 -2.46 -24.89
CA VAL A 40 7.61 -3.36 -23.74
C VAL A 40 8.41 -2.89 -22.51
N LEU A 41 9.65 -2.43 -22.72
CA LEU A 41 10.57 -2.13 -21.61
C LEU A 41 10.67 -0.64 -21.27
N ILE A 42 10.11 0.25 -22.10
CA ILE A 42 10.16 1.70 -21.88
C ILE A 42 8.75 2.27 -21.76
N ASP A 43 7.95 2.20 -22.83
CA ASP A 43 6.64 2.88 -22.87
C ASP A 43 5.63 2.25 -21.91
N GLU A 44 5.55 0.92 -21.87
CA GLU A 44 4.62 0.18 -21.01
C GLU A 44 5.25 -0.28 -19.68
N ALA A 45 6.54 -0.04 -19.46
CA ALA A 45 7.25 -0.53 -18.28
C ALA A 45 6.66 -0.05 -16.94
N ARG A 46 5.97 1.08 -16.94
CA ARG A 46 5.32 1.66 -15.77
C ARG A 46 3.83 1.35 -15.66
N THR A 47 3.27 0.65 -16.65
CA THR A 47 1.85 0.28 -16.60
C THR A 47 1.66 -0.88 -15.62
N PRO A 48 0.95 -0.67 -14.50
CA PRO A 48 0.78 -1.73 -13.51
C PRO A 48 -0.15 -2.82 -14.05
N LEU A 49 0.19 -4.06 -13.76
CA LEU A 49 -0.71 -5.20 -13.93
C LEU A 49 -1.37 -5.49 -12.59
N ILE A 50 -2.69 -5.45 -12.54
CA ILE A 50 -3.46 -5.60 -11.31
C ILE A 50 -4.43 -6.76 -11.45
N ILE A 51 -4.36 -7.71 -10.51
CA ILE A 51 -5.39 -8.73 -10.33
C ILE A 51 -6.28 -8.24 -9.18
N SER A 52 -7.55 -7.99 -9.47
CA SER A 52 -8.53 -7.58 -8.48
C SER A 52 -9.65 -8.60 -8.38
N GLY A 53 -10.22 -8.73 -7.18
CA GLY A 53 -11.37 -9.58 -6.94
C GLY A 53 -12.22 -9.00 -5.82
N GLN A 54 -13.49 -9.41 -5.77
CA GLN A 54 -14.34 -9.06 -4.64
C GLN A 54 -13.84 -9.77 -3.38
N SER A 55 -13.45 -8.99 -2.37
CA SER A 55 -13.20 -9.52 -1.04
C SER A 55 -14.53 -9.75 -0.34
N GLY A 56 -14.87 -11.01 -0.10
CA GLY A 56 -16.07 -11.39 0.69
C GLY A 56 -15.86 -11.32 2.20
N LYS A 57 -14.78 -10.73 2.69
CA LYS A 57 -14.47 -10.67 4.11
C LYS A 57 -15.10 -9.47 4.82
N SER A 58 -15.42 -9.70 6.06
CA SER A 58 -16.05 -8.79 7.02
C SER A 58 -15.48 -7.37 6.94
N THR A 59 -16.37 -6.43 6.76
CA THR A 59 -16.11 -4.99 6.81
C THR A 59 -15.93 -4.46 8.24
N ALA A 60 -16.25 -5.24 9.27
CA ALA A 60 -16.25 -4.79 10.65
C ALA A 60 -14.89 -4.24 11.12
N LEU A 61 -13.79 -4.92 10.80
CA LEU A 61 -12.45 -4.44 11.14
C LEU A 61 -12.09 -3.14 10.39
N TYR A 62 -12.48 -3.03 9.12
CA TYR A 62 -12.29 -1.80 8.36
C TYR A 62 -13.06 -0.61 8.97
N GLU A 63 -14.30 -0.83 9.38
CA GLU A 63 -15.14 0.19 10.03
C GLU A 63 -14.53 0.64 11.37
N MET A 64 -14.04 -0.30 12.17
CA MET A 64 -13.37 0.02 13.42
C MET A 64 -12.07 0.79 13.20
N CYS A 65 -11.26 0.40 12.23
CA CYS A 65 -10.03 1.11 11.87
C CYS A 65 -10.33 2.51 11.31
N ASP A 66 -11.38 2.66 10.49
CA ASP A 66 -11.81 3.97 9.99
C ASP A 66 -12.26 4.88 11.13
N LEU A 67 -13.05 4.37 12.07
CA LEU A 67 -13.50 5.11 13.24
C LEU A 67 -12.32 5.61 14.07
N LEU A 68 -11.33 4.76 14.30
CA LEU A 68 -10.12 5.14 15.05
C LEU A 68 -9.28 6.15 14.25
N ALA A 69 -9.06 5.91 12.96
CA ALA A 69 -8.29 6.79 12.10
C ALA A 69 -8.80 8.24 12.09
N ARG A 70 -10.13 8.43 12.11
CA ARG A 70 -10.77 9.76 12.22
C ARG A 70 -10.51 10.47 13.54
N GLN A 71 -10.19 9.73 14.60
CA GLN A 71 -9.90 10.28 15.93
C GLN A 71 -8.40 10.53 16.16
N MET A 72 -7.54 10.01 15.26
CA MET A 72 -6.10 10.17 15.34
C MET A 72 -5.68 11.54 14.81
N LYS A 73 -4.65 12.09 15.40
CA LYS A 73 -4.12 13.41 15.05
C LYS A 73 -2.86 13.24 14.23
N ARG A 74 -2.83 13.90 13.05
CA ARG A 74 -1.61 14.03 12.26
C ARG A 74 -0.59 14.85 13.04
N GLY A 75 0.62 14.36 13.12
CA GLY A 75 1.77 15.11 13.62
C GLY A 75 2.38 15.99 12.54
N ASP A 76 3.36 16.78 12.95
CA ASP A 76 4.13 17.62 12.04
C ASP A 76 4.96 16.76 11.08
N ASP A 77 5.15 17.25 9.87
CA ASP A 77 5.98 16.55 8.88
C ASP A 77 7.41 16.46 9.42
N VAL A 78 7.92 15.24 9.50
CA VAL A 78 9.32 15.01 9.87
C VAL A 78 10.19 15.60 8.77
N GLN A 79 10.84 16.72 9.05
CA GLN A 79 11.83 17.27 8.13
C GLN A 79 12.94 16.23 7.98
N GLU A 80 13.36 15.98 6.75
CA GLU A 80 14.52 15.12 6.50
C GLU A 80 15.71 15.66 7.30
N LEU A 81 16.09 14.96 8.36
CA LEU A 81 17.29 15.27 9.12
C LEU A 81 18.47 15.26 8.17
N THR A 82 19.12 16.38 8.03
CA THR A 82 20.39 16.42 7.28
C THR A 82 21.40 15.54 8.01
N LYS A 83 22.40 15.03 7.27
CA LYS A 83 23.49 14.26 7.90
C LYS A 83 24.17 15.04 9.04
N MET A 84 24.10 16.36 9.00
CA MET A 84 24.63 17.27 9.99
C MET A 84 23.79 17.25 11.28
N ASP A 85 22.45 17.21 11.15
CA ASP A 85 21.53 17.16 12.29
C ASP A 85 21.65 15.82 13.03
N ALA A 86 21.84 14.72 12.30
CA ALA A 86 22.10 13.40 12.89
C ALA A 86 23.42 13.36 13.67
N ILE A 87 24.45 14.05 13.20
CA ILE A 87 25.76 14.15 13.90
C ILE A 87 25.64 15.05 15.14
N MET A 88 24.80 16.07 15.10
CA MET A 88 24.57 16.99 16.22
C MET A 88 23.62 16.41 17.29
N GLY A 89 23.08 15.20 17.08
CA GLY A 89 22.18 14.54 18.04
C GLY A 89 20.83 15.23 18.17
N VAL A 90 20.38 15.93 17.13
CA VAL A 90 19.05 16.54 17.09
C VAL A 90 18.01 15.42 17.06
N VAL A 91 17.34 15.20 18.18
CA VAL A 91 16.19 14.30 18.27
C VAL A 91 14.96 15.12 17.94
N GLN A 92 14.30 14.82 16.83
CA GLN A 92 12.98 15.39 16.57
C GLN A 92 11.98 14.69 17.47
N GLU A 93 11.25 15.48 18.27
CA GLU A 93 10.10 14.95 19.00
C GLU A 93 8.99 14.63 18.01
N GLU A 94 8.57 13.36 17.98
CA GLU A 94 7.41 12.94 17.20
C GLU A 94 6.16 13.58 17.80
N THR A 95 5.47 14.39 16.99
CA THR A 95 4.21 15.00 17.38
C THR A 95 3.03 14.24 16.78
N GLY A 96 1.86 14.30 17.46
CA GLY A 96 0.65 13.61 17.00
C GLY A 96 0.68 12.08 17.14
N ASP A 97 -0.26 11.44 16.48
CA ASP A 97 -0.43 9.98 16.53
C ASP A 97 0.20 9.28 15.31
N PHE A 98 0.36 10.01 14.21
CA PHE A 98 1.00 9.52 12.99
C PHE A 98 1.61 10.67 12.20
N VAL A 99 2.59 10.36 11.39
CA VAL A 99 3.24 11.28 10.46
C VAL A 99 3.05 10.80 9.02
N VAL A 100 2.93 11.75 8.09
CA VAL A 100 2.68 11.49 6.67
C VAL A 100 3.87 11.97 5.85
N ASN A 101 4.49 11.09 5.10
CA ASN A 101 5.41 11.46 4.03
C ASN A 101 4.63 11.49 2.72
N GLU A 102 4.26 12.68 2.27
CA GLU A 102 3.46 12.84 1.05
C GLU A 102 4.23 12.49 -0.22
N LYS A 103 5.55 12.67 -0.22
CA LYS A 103 6.42 12.38 -1.36
C LYS A 103 6.49 10.88 -1.64
N ASP A 104 6.67 10.08 -0.60
CA ASP A 104 6.79 8.63 -0.70
C ASP A 104 5.44 7.92 -0.49
N LYS A 105 4.38 8.67 -0.20
CA LYS A 105 3.03 8.16 0.13
C LYS A 105 3.04 7.13 1.26
N ILE A 106 3.86 7.38 2.28
CA ILE A 106 4.02 6.51 3.45
C ILE A 106 3.42 7.19 4.68
N ILE A 107 2.77 6.38 5.52
CA ILE A 107 2.30 6.79 6.85
C ILE A 107 2.99 5.92 7.89
N ASN A 108 3.52 6.57 8.91
CA ASN A 108 4.11 5.92 10.06
C ASN A 108 3.38 6.33 11.34
N LEU A 109 3.05 5.36 12.18
CA LEU A 109 2.51 5.63 13.51
C LEU A 109 3.64 6.07 14.44
N THR A 110 3.34 7.05 15.26
CA THR A 110 4.21 7.44 16.41
C THR A 110 3.99 6.48 17.57
N ALA A 111 4.84 6.55 18.58
CA ALA A 111 4.65 5.79 19.83
C ALA A 111 3.28 6.10 20.47
N ALA A 112 2.83 7.35 20.42
CA ALA A 112 1.51 7.76 20.91
C ALA A 112 0.37 7.15 20.09
N GLY A 113 0.55 7.08 18.75
CA GLY A 113 -0.41 6.44 17.86
C GLY A 113 -0.53 4.94 18.10
N MET A 114 0.60 4.24 18.23
CA MET A 114 0.60 2.81 18.55
C MET A 114 -0.12 2.53 19.86
N ALA A 115 0.17 3.30 20.92
CA ALA A 115 -0.51 3.18 22.21
C ALA A 115 -2.02 3.46 22.14
N LYS A 116 -2.47 4.31 21.20
CA LYS A 116 -3.91 4.51 20.96
C LYS A 116 -4.55 3.30 20.30
N VAL A 117 -3.89 2.69 19.30
CA VAL A 117 -4.36 1.47 18.64
C VAL A 117 -4.46 0.34 19.66
N GLU A 118 -3.43 0.13 20.47
CA GLU A 118 -3.39 -0.89 21.53
C GLU A 118 -4.58 -0.74 22.49
N ARG A 119 -4.84 0.47 22.97
CA ARG A 119 -5.97 0.75 23.85
C ARG A 119 -7.33 0.53 23.19
N PHE A 120 -7.47 0.92 21.92
CA PHE A 120 -8.74 0.81 21.20
C PHE A 120 -9.12 -0.64 20.90
N PHE A 121 -8.14 -1.45 20.49
CA PHE A 121 -8.34 -2.86 20.15
C PHE A 121 -8.10 -3.81 21.32
N HIS A 122 -7.72 -3.29 22.50
CA HIS A 122 -7.40 -4.09 23.69
C HIS A 122 -6.30 -5.14 23.41
N ILE A 123 -5.24 -4.73 22.74
CA ILE A 123 -4.06 -5.54 22.45
C ILE A 123 -2.87 -5.07 23.28
N ASP A 124 -1.99 -6.00 23.65
CA ASP A 124 -0.85 -5.70 24.54
C ASP A 124 0.33 -5.07 23.79
N ASN A 125 0.54 -5.47 22.52
CA ASN A 125 1.66 -4.99 21.72
C ASN A 125 1.25 -4.87 20.26
N PHE A 126 1.26 -3.65 19.75
CA PHE A 126 0.92 -3.37 18.34
C PHE A 126 1.85 -4.11 17.36
N ALA A 127 3.14 -4.23 17.69
CA ALA A 127 4.14 -4.84 16.81
C ALA A 127 4.10 -6.38 16.75
N ASP A 128 3.23 -7.02 17.52
CA ASP A 128 3.14 -8.47 17.57
C ASP A 128 2.65 -9.05 16.22
N PRO A 129 3.25 -10.16 15.72
CA PRO A 129 2.78 -10.82 14.50
C PRO A 129 1.30 -11.21 14.50
N GLU A 130 0.72 -11.48 15.67
CA GLU A 130 -0.71 -11.78 15.81
C GLU A 130 -1.61 -10.59 15.45
N ASN A 131 -1.09 -9.36 15.53
CA ASN A 131 -1.80 -8.11 15.28
C ASN A 131 -1.56 -7.54 13.87
N LEU A 132 -0.93 -8.29 12.96
CA LEU A 132 -0.60 -7.84 11.59
C LEU A 132 -1.82 -7.35 10.80
N GLU A 133 -2.98 -7.97 11.00
CA GLU A 133 -4.21 -7.56 10.32
C GLU A 133 -4.68 -6.18 10.81
N ILE A 134 -4.60 -5.92 12.11
CA ILE A 134 -4.92 -4.62 12.71
C ILE A 134 -3.91 -3.56 12.23
N GLN A 135 -2.61 -3.88 12.26
CA GLN A 135 -1.55 -2.98 11.79
C GLN A 135 -1.80 -2.57 10.35
N HIS A 136 -2.06 -3.55 9.48
CA HIS A 136 -2.31 -3.30 8.07
C HIS A 136 -3.54 -2.41 7.86
N ASN A 137 -4.65 -2.74 8.50
CA ASN A 137 -5.92 -2.05 8.28
C ASN A 137 -5.93 -0.63 8.86
N ILE A 138 -5.28 -0.37 9.98
CA ILE A 138 -5.17 0.99 10.51
C ILE A 138 -4.32 1.88 9.60
N ILE A 139 -3.22 1.36 9.06
CA ILE A 139 -2.40 2.10 8.08
C ILE A 139 -3.19 2.36 6.80
N LEU A 140 -3.96 1.38 6.30
CA LEU A 140 -4.83 1.59 5.14
C LEU A 140 -5.89 2.66 5.40
N ALA A 141 -6.54 2.66 6.57
CA ALA A 141 -7.53 3.67 6.94
C ALA A 141 -6.90 5.07 6.99
N LEU A 142 -5.73 5.21 7.62
CA LEU A 142 -5.00 6.48 7.66
C LEU A 142 -4.58 6.95 6.26
N ARG A 143 -4.11 6.04 5.38
CA ARG A 143 -3.78 6.36 3.99
C ARG A 143 -5.01 6.82 3.21
N ALA A 144 -6.15 6.16 3.38
CA ALA A 144 -7.40 6.55 2.74
C ALA A 144 -7.80 7.99 3.09
N HIS A 145 -7.66 8.38 4.36
CA HIS A 145 -8.00 9.74 4.81
C HIS A 145 -6.99 10.82 4.44
N ASN A 146 -5.71 10.48 4.34
CA ASN A 146 -4.64 11.49 4.24
C ASN A 146 -3.96 11.54 2.86
N LEU A 147 -4.04 10.47 2.06
CA LEU A 147 -3.31 10.32 0.81
C LEU A 147 -4.17 9.93 -0.38
N MET A 148 -5.49 9.69 -0.16
CA MET A 148 -6.41 9.31 -1.24
C MET A 148 -7.45 10.42 -1.42
N PHE A 149 -7.37 11.14 -2.53
CA PHE A 149 -8.24 12.27 -2.83
C PHE A 149 -9.20 11.92 -3.96
N ARG A 150 -10.47 12.27 -3.75
CA ARG A 150 -11.50 12.12 -4.77
C ARG A 150 -11.16 12.94 -6.01
N ASP A 151 -11.45 12.38 -7.18
CA ASP A 151 -11.20 12.95 -8.51
C ASP A 151 -9.71 13.09 -8.88
N LYS A 152 -8.82 12.53 -8.04
CA LYS A 152 -7.39 12.41 -8.27
C LYS A 152 -6.94 10.96 -8.20
N ASP A 153 -7.11 10.33 -7.04
CA ASP A 153 -6.68 8.96 -6.79
C ASP A 153 -7.81 7.95 -6.96
N TYR A 154 -9.06 8.43 -6.88
CA TYR A 154 -10.25 7.63 -7.14
C TYR A 154 -11.42 8.50 -7.64
N VAL A 155 -12.37 7.87 -8.33
CA VAL A 155 -13.64 8.48 -8.74
C VAL A 155 -14.80 7.66 -8.21
N VAL A 156 -15.95 8.31 -8.00
CA VAL A 156 -17.18 7.63 -7.60
C VAL A 156 -18.16 7.67 -8.77
N LYS A 157 -18.55 6.49 -9.26
CA LYS A 157 -19.52 6.34 -10.34
C LYS A 157 -20.47 5.20 -9.98
N ASP A 158 -21.76 5.44 -10.12
CA ASP A 158 -22.84 4.47 -9.85
C ASP A 158 -22.72 3.84 -8.44
N ASP A 159 -22.44 4.67 -7.42
CA ASP A 159 -22.16 4.29 -6.03
C ASP A 159 -20.97 3.34 -5.84
N GLN A 160 -20.10 3.21 -6.84
CA GLN A 160 -18.88 2.42 -6.77
C GLN A 160 -17.66 3.34 -6.76
N VAL A 161 -16.69 2.97 -5.92
CA VAL A 161 -15.37 3.61 -5.90
C VAL A 161 -14.49 2.92 -6.92
N LEU A 162 -14.03 3.70 -7.90
CA LEU A 162 -13.14 3.24 -8.95
C LEU A 162 -11.78 3.91 -8.76
N ILE A 163 -10.73 3.11 -8.67
CA ILE A 163 -9.36 3.60 -8.49
C ILE A 163 -8.84 4.16 -9.81
N VAL A 164 -8.17 5.30 -9.75
CA VAL A 164 -7.47 5.91 -10.88
C VAL A 164 -6.00 5.51 -10.80
N ASP A 165 -5.48 4.94 -11.87
CA ASP A 165 -4.06 4.64 -11.97
C ASP A 165 -3.25 5.93 -12.05
N GLU A 166 -2.29 6.09 -11.16
CA GLU A 166 -1.49 7.31 -11.02
C GLU A 166 -0.64 7.63 -12.27
N PHE A 167 -0.20 6.60 -13.00
CA PHE A 167 0.70 6.77 -14.14
C PHE A 167 -0.04 6.97 -15.46
N THR A 168 -1.15 6.28 -15.66
CA THR A 168 -1.91 6.32 -16.92
C THR A 168 -3.18 7.16 -16.85
N GLY A 169 -3.64 7.50 -15.65
CA GLY A 169 -4.93 8.16 -15.43
C GLY A 169 -6.15 7.30 -15.82
N ARG A 170 -5.94 5.99 -16.06
CA ARG A 170 -7.02 5.05 -16.40
C ARG A 170 -7.78 4.64 -15.13
N ILE A 171 -9.06 4.44 -15.32
CA ILE A 171 -9.99 3.97 -14.29
C ILE A 171 -10.08 2.45 -14.34
#